data_d495b55aa0609ec54a7599b35de310c5
#
_entry.id   d495b55aa0609ec54a7599b35de310c5
#
_cell.length_a   1.000
_cell.length_b   1.000
_cell.length_c   1.000
_cell.angle_alpha   90.00
_cell.angle_beta   90.00
_cell.angle_gamma   90.00
#
_symmetry.space_group_name_H-M   'P 1'
#
loop_
_entity.id
_entity.type
_entity.pdbx_description
1 polymer ?
#
loop_
_entity_poly.entity_id
_entity_poly.type
_entity_poly.pdbx_seq_one_letter_code
_entity_poly.pdbx_strand_id
1 'polypeptide(L)'
;MTRLAVPKTYKLYIGGKFPRSESGRVYEIVDSQGGFLANAAKASRKDARDAVVAARAATGAWAGATGYNRGQVLYRIAELLEGRRSQFVEELRESEGLSEPVAQRQVDAAIDVWVWYAGWADKYVQVAGNGNPVSGPYFNISTPEATGVVAIIAPQESSLLGLVSVIAPALVSGNTVVVVASERAPLAAISLSEVLATSDVPGGVINVLTGSAAEIAPWLASHADVNALDLAGAGPELGRPSDCRRRDAQARASARERRACTIRRADHVLHGDEDGVAHEGHHLKSGVGREPRTGACCQRTGHLGWCNGTSGDGRRSICASGARRR
;
A
#
# COMPACT_ATOMS: atom_id res chain seq x y z
N MET A 1 -23.98 -1.47 -41.71
CA MET A 1 -23.44 -2.64 -40.98
C MET A 1 -22.92 -2.17 -39.64
N THR A 2 -23.50 -2.64 -38.54
CA THR A 2 -23.02 -2.30 -37.17
C THR A 2 -21.72 -3.03 -36.94
N ARG A 3 -20.66 -2.31 -36.54
CA ARG A 3 -19.36 -2.91 -36.21
C ARG A 3 -19.55 -3.86 -35.02
N LEU A 4 -18.96 -5.06 -35.09
CA LEU A 4 -18.95 -5.99 -33.99
C LEU A 4 -18.11 -5.42 -32.82
N ALA A 5 -18.71 -5.35 -31.66
CA ALA A 5 -17.99 -4.97 -30.44
C ALA A 5 -17.08 -6.15 -30.00
N VAL A 6 -15.80 -5.86 -29.79
CA VAL A 6 -14.82 -6.84 -29.27
C VAL A 6 -14.49 -6.46 -27.84
N PRO A 7 -15.06 -7.18 -26.84
CA PRO A 7 -14.82 -6.84 -25.43
C PRO A 7 -13.38 -7.16 -25.03
N LYS A 8 -12.81 -6.29 -24.18
CA LYS A 8 -11.50 -6.48 -23.56
C LYS A 8 -11.57 -7.58 -22.48
N THR A 9 -10.53 -8.40 -22.38
CA THR A 9 -10.36 -9.35 -21.28
C THR A 9 -9.45 -8.74 -20.20
N TYR A 10 -9.97 -8.58 -19.00
CA TYR A 10 -9.22 -8.04 -17.86
C TYR A 10 -8.51 -9.18 -17.12
N LYS A 11 -7.18 -9.17 -17.18
CA LYS A 11 -6.31 -10.19 -16.59
C LYS A 11 -5.73 -9.67 -15.26
N LEU A 12 -5.05 -10.53 -14.50
CA LEU A 12 -4.24 -10.12 -13.36
C LEU A 12 -2.99 -9.35 -13.84
N TYR A 13 -2.35 -8.62 -12.92
CA TYR A 13 -1.04 -8.02 -13.16
C TYR A 13 -0.05 -8.51 -12.11
N ILE A 14 0.89 -9.36 -12.51
CA ILE A 14 1.85 -10.01 -11.63
C ILE A 14 3.23 -10.00 -12.28
N GLY A 15 4.23 -9.51 -11.55
CA GLY A 15 5.61 -9.52 -12.01
C GLY A 15 5.86 -8.71 -13.30
N GLY A 16 5.07 -7.65 -13.53
CA GLY A 16 5.15 -6.86 -14.77
C GLY A 16 4.44 -7.48 -15.97
N LYS A 17 3.67 -8.55 -15.78
CA LYS A 17 2.99 -9.31 -16.84
C LYS A 17 1.49 -9.39 -16.58
N PHE A 18 0.72 -9.74 -17.61
CA PHE A 18 -0.73 -9.92 -17.55
C PHE A 18 -1.13 -11.39 -17.68
N PRO A 19 -0.90 -12.22 -16.65
CA PRO A 19 -1.36 -13.60 -16.68
C PRO A 19 -2.89 -13.69 -16.52
N ARG A 20 -3.47 -14.79 -17.02
CA ARG A 20 -4.80 -15.23 -16.60
C ARG A 20 -4.68 -15.85 -15.22
N SER A 21 -5.80 -15.92 -14.47
CA SER A 21 -5.81 -16.72 -13.23
C SER A 21 -5.43 -18.18 -13.55
N GLU A 22 -4.60 -18.76 -12.70
CA GLU A 22 -4.19 -20.17 -12.82
C GLU A 22 -5.40 -21.11 -12.77
N SER A 23 -6.43 -20.74 -12.02
CA SER A 23 -7.68 -21.51 -11.96
C SER A 23 -8.54 -21.38 -13.22
N GLY A 24 -8.21 -20.46 -14.15
CA GLY A 24 -9.04 -20.14 -15.30
C GLY A 24 -10.36 -19.43 -14.96
N ARG A 25 -10.66 -19.21 -13.67
CA ARG A 25 -11.92 -18.59 -13.24
C ARG A 25 -11.96 -17.11 -13.61
N VAL A 26 -13.13 -16.66 -14.00
CA VAL A 26 -13.48 -15.26 -14.24
C VAL A 26 -14.78 -14.95 -13.49
N TYR A 27 -15.08 -13.66 -13.35
CA TYR A 27 -16.36 -13.19 -12.86
C TYR A 27 -16.82 -12.00 -13.70
N GLU A 28 -18.13 -11.86 -13.79
CA GLU A 28 -18.75 -10.79 -14.55
C GLU A 28 -18.72 -9.47 -13.80
N ILE A 29 -18.38 -8.42 -14.52
CA ILE A 29 -18.47 -7.05 -14.04
C ILE A 29 -19.68 -6.43 -14.72
N VAL A 30 -20.52 -5.84 -13.90
CA VAL A 30 -21.73 -5.16 -14.33
C VAL A 30 -21.63 -3.67 -14.08
N ASP A 31 -22.33 -2.90 -14.90
CA ASP A 31 -22.48 -1.45 -14.69
C ASP A 31 -23.40 -1.14 -13.50
N SER A 32 -23.60 0.14 -13.21
CA SER A 32 -24.48 0.61 -12.15
C SER A 32 -25.96 0.26 -12.34
N GLN A 33 -26.34 -0.20 -13.52
CA GLN A 33 -27.70 -0.58 -13.89
C GLN A 33 -27.88 -2.11 -14.00
N GLY A 34 -26.79 -2.87 -13.78
CA GLY A 34 -26.76 -4.33 -13.88
C GLY A 34 -26.49 -4.85 -15.30
N GLY A 35 -26.12 -3.98 -16.25
CA GLY A 35 -25.69 -4.36 -17.60
C GLY A 35 -24.29 -4.96 -17.59
N PHE A 36 -24.05 -5.98 -18.43
CA PHE A 36 -22.73 -6.60 -18.57
C PHE A 36 -21.73 -5.63 -19.19
N LEU A 37 -20.59 -5.43 -18.52
CA LEU A 37 -19.46 -4.64 -19.00
C LEU A 37 -18.31 -5.53 -19.51
N ALA A 38 -17.81 -6.41 -18.66
CA ALA A 38 -16.64 -7.21 -18.97
C ALA A 38 -16.53 -8.43 -18.07
N ASN A 39 -15.59 -9.34 -18.42
CA ASN A 39 -15.14 -10.40 -17.54
C ASN A 39 -13.76 -10.04 -16.97
N ALA A 40 -13.61 -10.13 -15.64
CA ALA A 40 -12.34 -9.99 -14.95
C ALA A 40 -11.85 -11.34 -14.44
N ALA A 41 -10.54 -11.53 -14.39
CA ALA A 41 -9.96 -12.74 -13.82
C ALA A 41 -10.26 -12.81 -12.31
N LYS A 42 -10.69 -13.99 -11.82
CA LYS A 42 -10.85 -14.25 -10.39
C LYS A 42 -9.56 -14.89 -9.87
N ALA A 43 -8.77 -14.11 -9.11
CA ALA A 43 -7.53 -14.58 -8.57
C ALA A 43 -7.72 -15.76 -7.61
N SER A 44 -6.82 -16.72 -7.67
CA SER A 44 -6.73 -17.85 -6.78
C SER A 44 -5.68 -17.64 -5.70
N ARG A 45 -5.65 -18.52 -4.70
CA ARG A 45 -4.58 -18.56 -3.70
C ARG A 45 -3.19 -18.71 -4.33
N LYS A 46 -3.08 -19.44 -5.45
CA LYS A 46 -1.82 -19.63 -6.15
C LYS A 46 -1.37 -18.35 -6.86
N ASP A 47 -2.31 -17.62 -7.48
CA ASP A 47 -2.01 -16.31 -8.07
C ASP A 47 -1.51 -15.31 -7.00
N ALA A 48 -2.15 -15.33 -5.82
CA ALA A 48 -1.73 -14.49 -4.70
C ALA A 48 -0.31 -14.85 -4.21
N ARG A 49 0.02 -16.15 -4.14
CA ARG A 49 1.38 -16.62 -3.82
C ARG A 49 2.38 -16.14 -4.86
N ASP A 50 2.07 -16.29 -6.14
CA ASP A 50 2.97 -15.93 -7.23
C ASP A 50 3.18 -14.40 -7.26
N ALA A 51 2.16 -13.61 -6.91
CA ALA A 51 2.27 -12.17 -6.72
C ALA A 51 3.20 -11.81 -5.53
N VAL A 52 3.10 -12.51 -4.39
CA VAL A 52 4.00 -12.31 -3.25
C VAL A 52 5.43 -12.68 -3.58
N VAL A 53 5.65 -13.78 -4.31
CA VAL A 53 6.98 -14.19 -4.78
C VAL A 53 7.59 -13.12 -5.70
N ALA A 54 6.80 -12.59 -6.65
CA ALA A 54 7.26 -11.52 -7.53
C ALA A 54 7.58 -10.24 -6.75
N ALA A 55 6.73 -9.86 -5.80
CA ALA A 55 6.96 -8.70 -4.93
C ALA A 55 8.24 -8.87 -4.10
N ARG A 56 8.44 -10.04 -3.49
CA ARG A 56 9.64 -10.33 -2.70
C ARG A 56 10.91 -10.26 -3.53
N ALA A 57 10.91 -10.77 -4.75
CA ALA A 57 12.04 -10.71 -5.66
C ALA A 57 12.42 -9.27 -6.03
N ALA A 58 11.44 -8.37 -6.16
CA ALA A 58 11.66 -6.97 -6.53
C ALA A 58 12.05 -6.07 -5.34
N THR A 59 11.80 -6.49 -4.09
CA THR A 59 11.93 -5.65 -2.89
C THR A 59 13.35 -5.06 -2.76
N GLY A 60 14.39 -5.87 -2.92
CA GLY A 60 15.77 -5.41 -2.71
C GLY A 60 16.19 -4.31 -3.68
N ALA A 61 15.85 -4.47 -4.95
CA ALA A 61 16.18 -3.49 -5.98
C ALA A 61 15.37 -2.19 -5.80
N TRP A 62 14.07 -2.28 -5.49
CA TRP A 62 13.22 -1.11 -5.30
C TRP A 62 13.56 -0.34 -4.03
N ALA A 63 13.79 -1.02 -2.91
CA ALA A 63 14.20 -0.39 -1.66
C ALA A 63 15.59 0.26 -1.77
N GLY A 64 16.50 -0.34 -2.54
CA GLY A 64 17.84 0.18 -2.80
C GLY A 64 17.89 1.31 -3.82
N ALA A 65 16.82 1.56 -4.57
CA ALA A 65 16.75 2.70 -5.48
C ALA A 65 16.77 4.02 -4.69
N THR A 66 17.42 5.05 -5.25
CA THR A 66 17.44 6.37 -4.62
C THR A 66 16.03 6.97 -4.57
N GLY A 67 15.76 7.84 -3.58
CA GLY A 67 14.49 8.58 -3.52
C GLY A 67 14.20 9.33 -4.82
N TYR A 68 15.24 9.94 -5.40
CA TYR A 68 15.13 10.61 -6.70
C TYR A 68 14.65 9.67 -7.81
N ASN A 69 15.25 8.50 -7.96
CA ASN A 69 14.85 7.54 -9.00
C ASN A 69 13.41 7.03 -8.77
N ARG A 70 13.02 6.76 -7.53
CA ARG A 70 11.63 6.40 -7.22
C ARG A 70 10.67 7.54 -7.60
N GLY A 71 11.02 8.79 -7.28
CA GLY A 71 10.24 9.95 -7.66
C GLY A 71 10.05 10.08 -9.17
N GLN A 72 11.10 9.82 -9.97
CA GLN A 72 11.01 9.84 -11.44
C GLN A 72 10.00 8.77 -11.95
N VAL A 73 10.06 7.56 -11.40
CA VAL A 73 9.11 6.50 -11.78
C VAL A 73 7.67 6.87 -11.40
N LEU A 74 7.45 7.39 -10.20
CA LEU A 74 6.11 7.82 -9.75
C LEU A 74 5.58 8.97 -10.62
N TYR A 75 6.42 9.94 -10.98
CA TYR A 75 6.03 11.02 -11.88
C TYR A 75 5.71 10.50 -13.29
N ARG A 76 6.46 9.51 -13.78
CA ARG A 76 6.17 8.86 -15.07
C ARG A 76 4.83 8.15 -15.08
N ILE A 77 4.40 7.57 -13.96
CA ILE A 77 3.04 7.02 -13.83
C ILE A 77 2.00 8.13 -14.01
N ALA A 78 2.17 9.27 -13.33
CA ALA A 78 1.25 10.42 -13.44
C ALA A 78 1.16 10.91 -14.89
N GLU A 79 2.28 11.07 -15.56
CA GLU A 79 2.36 11.52 -16.96
C GLU A 79 1.59 10.58 -17.92
N LEU A 80 1.77 9.27 -17.77
CA LEU A 80 1.07 8.31 -18.62
C LEU A 80 -0.40 8.14 -18.26
N LEU A 81 -0.77 8.33 -17.00
CA LEU A 81 -2.15 8.37 -16.56
C LEU A 81 -2.86 9.60 -17.12
N GLU A 82 -2.22 10.77 -17.09
CA GLU A 82 -2.72 12.01 -17.75
C GLU A 82 -2.98 11.79 -19.23
N GLY A 83 -2.05 11.14 -19.94
CA GLY A 83 -2.20 10.82 -21.36
C GLY A 83 -3.39 9.91 -21.68
N ARG A 84 -3.90 9.16 -20.69
CA ARG A 84 -5.06 8.26 -20.81
C ARG A 84 -6.28 8.73 -20.02
N ARG A 85 -6.29 9.98 -19.57
CA ARG A 85 -7.30 10.58 -18.69
C ARG A 85 -8.74 10.31 -19.16
N SER A 86 -9.03 10.53 -20.44
CA SER A 86 -10.37 10.32 -21.00
C SER A 86 -10.85 8.88 -20.89
N GLN A 87 -9.97 7.91 -21.09
CA GLN A 87 -10.28 6.48 -20.94
C GLN A 87 -10.67 6.16 -19.49
N PHE A 88 -9.93 6.66 -18.50
CA PHE A 88 -10.25 6.42 -17.09
C PHE A 88 -11.55 7.09 -16.66
N VAL A 89 -11.83 8.30 -17.17
CA VAL A 89 -13.11 8.97 -16.92
C VAL A 89 -14.27 8.12 -17.42
N GLU A 90 -14.17 7.56 -18.64
CA GLU A 90 -15.21 6.71 -19.21
C GLU A 90 -15.35 5.40 -18.41
N GLU A 91 -14.26 4.73 -18.07
CA GLU A 91 -14.28 3.51 -17.25
C GLU A 91 -14.95 3.72 -15.89
N LEU A 92 -14.70 4.85 -15.21
CA LEU A 92 -15.33 5.17 -13.92
C LEU A 92 -16.81 5.48 -14.09
N ARG A 93 -17.19 6.15 -15.18
CA ARG A 93 -18.61 6.42 -15.47
C ARG A 93 -19.39 5.13 -15.69
N GLU A 94 -18.83 4.22 -16.45
CA GLU A 94 -19.46 2.95 -16.78
C GLU A 94 -19.50 2.00 -15.57
N SER A 95 -18.40 1.83 -14.88
CA SER A 95 -18.28 0.82 -13.80
C SER A 95 -18.85 1.28 -12.47
N GLU A 96 -18.73 2.56 -12.12
CA GLU A 96 -19.20 3.11 -10.84
C GLU A 96 -20.50 3.93 -10.96
N GLY A 97 -20.93 4.25 -12.19
CA GLY A 97 -22.12 5.06 -12.44
C GLY A 97 -21.93 6.53 -12.09
N LEU A 98 -20.70 7.02 -12.11
CA LEU A 98 -20.40 8.40 -11.77
C LEU A 98 -20.83 9.37 -12.86
N SER A 99 -21.26 10.58 -12.46
CA SER A 99 -21.42 11.66 -13.43
C SER A 99 -20.04 12.10 -13.96
N GLU A 100 -20.02 12.60 -15.19
CA GLU A 100 -18.77 12.99 -15.83
C GLU A 100 -17.91 13.98 -15.02
N PRO A 101 -18.47 15.05 -14.40
CA PRO A 101 -17.68 15.94 -13.57
C PRO A 101 -17.10 15.28 -12.31
N VAL A 102 -17.78 14.27 -11.76
CA VAL A 102 -17.28 13.51 -10.60
C VAL A 102 -16.15 12.56 -11.02
N ALA A 103 -16.34 11.82 -12.12
CA ALA A 103 -15.32 10.95 -12.67
C ALA A 103 -14.04 11.73 -13.05
N GLN A 104 -14.20 12.90 -13.70
CA GLN A 104 -13.08 13.78 -14.00
C GLN A 104 -12.29 14.17 -12.76
N ARG A 105 -12.99 14.65 -11.71
CA ARG A 105 -12.30 15.02 -10.45
C ARG A 105 -11.59 13.85 -9.79
N GLN A 106 -12.16 12.64 -9.84
CA GLN A 106 -11.49 11.44 -9.29
C GLN A 106 -10.22 11.07 -10.05
N VAL A 107 -10.25 11.17 -11.39
CA VAL A 107 -9.06 10.91 -12.21
C VAL A 107 -8.01 11.97 -11.97
N ASP A 108 -8.39 13.25 -11.95
CA ASP A 108 -7.48 14.37 -11.68
C ASP A 108 -6.83 14.21 -10.30
N ALA A 109 -7.61 13.91 -9.26
CA ALA A 109 -7.08 13.66 -7.92
C ALA A 109 -6.14 12.43 -7.88
N ALA A 110 -6.40 11.38 -8.63
CA ALA A 110 -5.51 10.23 -8.71
C ALA A 110 -4.16 10.58 -9.36
N ILE A 111 -4.17 11.45 -10.37
CA ILE A 111 -2.96 11.97 -11.00
C ILE A 111 -2.18 12.85 -10.00
N ASP A 112 -2.88 13.76 -9.30
CA ASP A 112 -2.30 14.64 -8.29
C ASP A 112 -1.64 13.84 -7.15
N VAL A 113 -2.26 12.75 -6.71
CA VAL A 113 -1.66 11.85 -5.70
C VAL A 113 -0.33 11.27 -6.19
N TRP A 114 -0.23 10.82 -7.44
CA TRP A 114 1.04 10.34 -7.99
C TRP A 114 2.11 11.44 -8.03
N VAL A 115 1.75 12.65 -8.48
CA VAL A 115 2.64 13.82 -8.51
C VAL A 115 3.10 14.20 -7.10
N TRP A 116 2.16 14.21 -6.14
CA TRP A 116 2.44 14.49 -4.75
C TRP A 116 3.49 13.55 -4.18
N TYR A 117 3.28 12.23 -4.30
CA TYR A 117 4.23 11.25 -3.77
C TYR A 117 5.54 11.22 -4.54
N ALA A 118 5.54 11.52 -5.84
CA ALA A 118 6.77 11.74 -6.59
C ALA A 118 7.61 12.87 -5.98
N GLY A 119 6.96 13.99 -5.62
CA GLY A 119 7.60 15.13 -4.97
C GLY A 119 8.10 14.85 -3.54
N TRP A 120 7.56 13.82 -2.86
CA TRP A 120 7.98 13.41 -1.52
C TRP A 120 9.07 12.35 -1.49
N ALA A 121 9.33 11.69 -2.59
CA ALA A 121 10.21 10.53 -2.65
C ALA A 121 11.64 10.79 -2.13
N ASP A 122 12.17 11.98 -2.35
CA ASP A 122 13.49 12.43 -1.90
C ASP A 122 13.46 13.20 -0.56
N LYS A 123 12.27 13.54 -0.05
CA LYS A 123 12.10 14.40 1.13
C LYS A 123 11.67 13.64 2.38
N TYR A 124 10.87 12.56 2.22
CA TYR A 124 10.25 11.90 3.36
C TYR A 124 11.26 11.38 4.39
N VAL A 125 12.46 10.97 3.94
CA VAL A 125 13.54 10.51 4.84
C VAL A 125 14.00 11.62 5.75
N GLN A 126 14.08 12.87 5.27
CA GLN A 126 14.47 14.03 6.06
C GLN A 126 13.39 14.43 7.07
N VAL A 127 12.11 14.33 6.67
CA VAL A 127 10.97 14.70 7.53
C VAL A 127 10.67 13.63 8.58
N ALA A 128 10.72 12.36 8.20
CA ALA A 128 10.46 11.24 9.09
C ALA A 128 11.71 10.75 9.85
N GLY A 129 12.90 11.13 9.38
CA GLY A 129 14.18 10.86 10.05
C GLY A 129 14.50 11.89 11.13
N ASN A 130 15.41 11.56 12.04
CA ASN A 130 15.77 12.42 13.15
C ASN A 130 17.22 12.22 13.62
N GLY A 131 17.87 13.32 14.02
CA GLY A 131 19.04 13.27 14.86
C GLY A 131 18.59 13.13 16.32
N ASN A 132 18.97 12.03 16.98
CA ASN A 132 18.54 11.76 18.34
C ASN A 132 19.55 12.33 19.35
N PRO A 133 19.10 12.96 20.46
CA PRO A 133 19.98 13.41 21.51
C PRO A 133 20.63 12.21 22.20
N VAL A 134 21.94 12.32 22.47
CA VAL A 134 22.73 11.30 23.14
C VAL A 134 23.65 11.94 24.18
N SER A 135 23.94 11.22 25.25
CA SER A 135 24.87 11.65 26.30
C SER A 135 26.30 11.28 25.89
N GLY A 136 26.98 12.20 25.20
CA GLY A 136 28.37 12.03 24.76
C GLY A 136 28.62 12.36 23.29
N PRO A 137 29.85 12.24 22.80
CA PRO A 137 30.27 12.61 21.45
C PRO A 137 29.87 11.55 20.41
N TYR A 138 28.63 11.16 20.39
CA TYR A 138 28.08 10.17 19.46
C TYR A 138 27.08 10.83 18.53
N PHE A 139 27.01 10.30 17.31
CA PHE A 139 26.01 10.68 16.32
C PHE A 139 24.97 9.56 16.20
N ASN A 140 23.74 9.84 16.59
CA ASN A 140 22.63 8.88 16.55
C ASN A 140 21.53 9.42 15.64
N ILE A 141 21.18 8.65 14.60
CA ILE A 141 20.17 9.03 13.62
C ILE A 141 19.12 7.93 13.53
N SER A 142 17.86 8.33 13.50
CA SER A 142 16.75 7.47 13.08
C SER A 142 16.41 7.75 11.62
N THR A 143 16.38 6.72 10.79
CA THR A 143 15.98 6.83 9.39
C THR A 143 14.84 5.86 9.10
N PRO A 144 13.82 6.26 8.30
CA PRO A 144 12.79 5.34 7.85
C PRO A 144 13.37 4.37 6.81
N GLU A 145 12.98 3.11 6.90
CA GLU A 145 13.36 2.06 5.97
C GLU A 145 12.13 1.34 5.43
N ALA A 146 12.26 0.79 4.21
CA ALA A 146 11.22 -0.04 3.62
C ALA A 146 10.89 -1.24 4.52
N THR A 147 9.62 -1.49 4.75
CA THR A 147 9.15 -2.65 5.53
C THR A 147 9.29 -3.95 4.73
N GLY A 148 9.19 -3.88 3.41
CA GLY A 148 9.28 -5.01 2.48
C GLY A 148 8.03 -5.17 1.62
N VAL A 149 7.43 -6.36 1.60
CA VAL A 149 6.20 -6.63 0.85
C VAL A 149 4.99 -6.19 1.68
N VAL A 150 4.18 -5.30 1.12
CA VAL A 150 2.92 -4.81 1.70
C VAL A 150 1.76 -5.43 0.94
N ALA A 151 0.90 -6.18 1.63
CA ALA A 151 -0.37 -6.62 1.08
C ALA A 151 -1.44 -5.55 1.38
N ILE A 152 -2.22 -5.19 0.38
CA ILE A 152 -3.19 -4.11 0.45
C ILE A 152 -4.55 -4.62 0.01
N ILE A 153 -5.58 -4.35 0.81
CA ILE A 153 -6.96 -4.46 0.37
C ILE A 153 -7.43 -3.06 0.01
N ALA A 154 -7.60 -2.83 -1.29
CA ALA A 154 -7.97 -1.51 -1.79
C ALA A 154 -9.40 -1.12 -1.38
N PRO A 155 -9.68 0.18 -1.19
CA PRO A 155 -11.04 0.68 -0.99
C PRO A 155 -12.00 0.18 -2.08
N GLN A 156 -13.19 -0.28 -1.67
CA GLN A 156 -14.15 -0.89 -2.60
C GLN A 156 -14.99 0.15 -3.35
N GLU A 157 -15.20 1.32 -2.74
CA GLU A 157 -16.09 2.37 -3.25
C GLU A 157 -15.41 3.34 -4.23
N SER A 158 -14.07 3.30 -4.33
CA SER A 158 -13.30 4.16 -5.24
C SER A 158 -12.21 3.33 -5.92
N SER A 159 -12.51 2.87 -7.13
CA SER A 159 -11.68 1.88 -7.82
C SER A 159 -10.34 2.42 -8.32
N LEU A 160 -10.26 3.70 -8.67
CA LEU A 160 -9.03 4.35 -9.13
C LEU A 160 -8.37 5.18 -8.04
N LEU A 161 -9.04 6.25 -7.55
CA LEU A 161 -8.45 7.15 -6.55
C LEU A 161 -8.15 6.40 -5.25
N GLY A 162 -9.08 5.58 -4.75
CA GLY A 162 -8.88 4.76 -3.56
C GLY A 162 -7.71 3.79 -3.73
N LEU A 163 -7.56 3.18 -4.90
CA LEU A 163 -6.43 2.30 -5.20
C LEU A 163 -5.09 3.05 -5.19
N VAL A 164 -5.02 4.19 -5.87
CA VAL A 164 -3.81 5.00 -5.95
C VAL A 164 -3.41 5.52 -4.58
N SER A 165 -4.38 5.96 -3.76
CA SER A 165 -4.14 6.50 -2.41
C SER A 165 -3.48 5.51 -1.45
N VAL A 166 -3.65 4.20 -1.66
CA VAL A 166 -3.02 3.16 -0.82
C VAL A 166 -1.74 2.60 -1.42
N ILE A 167 -1.58 2.65 -2.75
CA ILE A 167 -0.36 2.16 -3.43
C ILE A 167 0.78 3.19 -3.36
N ALA A 168 0.51 4.45 -3.68
CA ALA A 168 1.54 5.48 -3.83
C ALA A 168 2.38 5.68 -2.54
N PRO A 169 1.80 5.79 -1.33
CA PRO A 169 2.57 5.92 -0.09
C PRO A 169 3.43 4.69 0.23
N ALA A 170 2.96 3.49 -0.11
CA ALA A 170 3.76 2.29 0.08
C ALA A 170 4.98 2.26 -0.84
N LEU A 171 4.84 2.72 -2.08
CA LEU A 171 5.92 2.74 -3.07
C LEU A 171 6.98 3.79 -2.78
N VAL A 172 6.57 4.99 -2.39
CA VAL A 172 7.50 6.10 -2.12
C VAL A 172 8.52 5.73 -1.05
N SER A 173 8.11 4.94 -0.06
CA SER A 173 8.97 4.45 1.02
C SER A 173 9.83 3.23 0.66
N GLY A 174 9.80 2.79 -0.61
CA GLY A 174 10.63 1.68 -1.10
C GLY A 174 10.03 0.29 -0.88
N ASN A 175 8.76 0.20 -0.48
CA ASN A 175 8.07 -1.09 -0.37
C ASN A 175 7.59 -1.58 -1.73
N THR A 176 7.40 -2.90 -1.83
CA THR A 176 6.68 -3.53 -2.94
C THR A 176 5.28 -3.92 -2.49
N VAL A 177 4.33 -3.94 -3.42
CA VAL A 177 2.92 -4.14 -3.07
C VAL A 177 2.28 -5.32 -3.81
N VAL A 178 1.40 -6.00 -3.08
CA VAL A 178 0.42 -6.93 -3.64
C VAL A 178 -0.95 -6.39 -3.23
N VAL A 179 -1.67 -5.84 -4.18
CA VAL A 179 -2.97 -5.22 -3.93
C VAL A 179 -4.11 -6.05 -4.49
N VAL A 180 -5.14 -6.24 -3.67
CA VAL A 180 -6.43 -6.76 -4.10
C VAL A 180 -7.30 -5.56 -4.43
N ALA A 181 -7.62 -5.39 -5.71
CA ALA A 181 -8.43 -4.28 -6.22
C ALA A 181 -9.89 -4.41 -5.78
N SER A 182 -10.69 -3.37 -6.01
CA SER A 182 -12.13 -3.43 -5.80
C SER A 182 -12.74 -4.63 -6.54
N GLU A 183 -13.48 -5.46 -5.81
CA GLU A 183 -14.18 -6.61 -6.39
C GLU A 183 -15.31 -6.15 -7.33
N ARG A 184 -16.00 -5.07 -6.93
CA ARG A 184 -17.13 -4.51 -7.67
C ARG A 184 -16.72 -3.81 -8.95
N ALA A 185 -15.63 -3.02 -8.93
CA ALA A 185 -15.18 -2.20 -10.06
C ALA A 185 -13.67 -2.38 -10.34
N PRO A 186 -13.21 -3.57 -10.79
CA PRO A 186 -11.79 -3.84 -10.97
C PRO A 186 -11.20 -3.28 -12.27
N LEU A 187 -12.02 -2.74 -13.19
CA LEU A 187 -11.59 -2.39 -14.55
C LEU A 187 -10.50 -1.32 -14.53
N ALA A 188 -10.72 -0.23 -13.79
CA ALA A 188 -9.76 0.86 -13.66
C ALA A 188 -8.41 0.41 -13.06
N ALA A 189 -8.41 -0.59 -12.16
CA ALA A 189 -7.19 -1.14 -11.59
C ALA A 189 -6.33 -1.87 -12.64
N ILE A 190 -6.96 -2.60 -13.56
CA ILE A 190 -6.23 -3.30 -14.63
C ILE A 190 -5.80 -2.31 -15.73
N SER A 191 -6.60 -1.32 -16.04
CA SER A 191 -6.19 -0.24 -16.96
C SER A 191 -5.03 0.58 -16.37
N LEU A 192 -5.03 0.84 -15.06
CA LEU A 192 -3.87 1.40 -14.36
C LEU A 192 -2.65 0.48 -14.45
N SER A 193 -2.83 -0.84 -14.36
CA SER A 193 -1.73 -1.79 -14.52
C SER A 193 -1.07 -1.72 -15.90
N GLU A 194 -1.81 -1.37 -16.94
CA GLU A 194 -1.24 -1.11 -18.28
C GLU A 194 -0.39 0.17 -18.30
N VAL A 195 -0.81 1.21 -17.56
CA VAL A 195 0.00 2.41 -17.34
C VAL A 195 1.28 2.03 -16.58
N LEU A 196 1.18 1.25 -15.50
CA LEU A 196 2.33 0.80 -14.70
C LEU A 196 3.33 -0.01 -15.53
N ALA A 197 2.84 -0.88 -16.42
CA ALA A 197 3.69 -1.70 -17.29
C ALA A 197 4.50 -0.89 -18.30
N THR A 198 4.11 0.35 -18.56
CA THR A 198 4.75 1.25 -19.53
C THR A 198 5.42 2.48 -18.90
N SER A 199 5.41 2.57 -17.56
CA SER A 199 5.94 3.73 -16.80
C SER A 199 7.25 3.43 -16.07
N ASP A 200 8.07 2.52 -16.59
CA ASP A 200 9.37 2.15 -16.04
C ASP A 200 9.30 1.54 -14.62
N VAL A 201 8.12 1.14 -14.16
CA VAL A 201 7.97 0.40 -12.89
C VAL A 201 8.58 -0.98 -13.03
N PRO A 202 9.58 -1.35 -12.21
CA PRO A 202 10.17 -2.68 -12.31
C PRO A 202 9.14 -3.78 -12.04
N GLY A 203 9.20 -4.85 -12.83
CA GLY A 203 8.29 -5.99 -12.68
C GLY A 203 8.33 -6.55 -11.26
N GLY A 204 7.15 -6.72 -10.64
CA GLY A 204 7.01 -7.20 -9.27
C GLY A 204 6.93 -6.11 -8.19
N VAL A 205 7.32 -4.87 -8.47
CA VAL A 205 7.15 -3.76 -7.52
C VAL A 205 5.68 -3.53 -7.17
N ILE A 206 4.81 -3.61 -8.17
CA ILE A 206 3.36 -3.56 -8.01
C ILE A 206 2.77 -4.83 -8.62
N ASN A 207 1.87 -5.49 -7.86
CA ASN A 207 1.13 -6.64 -8.33
C ASN A 207 -0.34 -6.42 -8.01
N VAL A 208 -1.22 -6.52 -9.00
CA VAL A 208 -2.66 -6.26 -8.88
C VAL A 208 -3.44 -7.53 -9.10
N LEU A 209 -4.22 -7.90 -8.11
CA LEU A 209 -5.12 -9.03 -8.11
C LEU A 209 -6.58 -8.54 -8.16
N THR A 210 -7.41 -9.23 -8.91
CA THR A 210 -8.85 -9.02 -8.98
C THR A 210 -9.58 -10.24 -8.45
N GLY A 211 -10.78 -10.06 -7.90
CA GLY A 211 -11.59 -11.11 -7.30
C GLY A 211 -11.89 -10.84 -5.83
N SER A 212 -12.41 -11.85 -5.13
CA SER A 212 -12.92 -11.67 -3.77
C SER A 212 -11.83 -11.40 -2.75
N ALA A 213 -11.91 -10.23 -2.11
CA ALA A 213 -11.03 -9.88 -0.99
C ALA A 213 -11.20 -10.86 0.18
N ALA A 214 -12.41 -11.36 0.42
CA ALA A 214 -12.69 -12.33 1.48
C ALA A 214 -11.97 -13.68 1.26
N GLU A 215 -11.81 -14.12 0.01
CA GLU A 215 -11.08 -15.34 -0.33
C GLU A 215 -9.55 -15.16 -0.22
N ILE A 216 -9.02 -13.99 -0.57
CA ILE A 216 -7.57 -13.77 -0.74
C ILE A 216 -6.92 -13.16 0.51
N ALA A 217 -7.58 -12.22 1.20
CA ALA A 217 -7.00 -11.47 2.30
C ALA A 217 -6.52 -12.33 3.49
N PRO A 218 -7.27 -13.37 3.96
CA PRO A 218 -6.81 -14.20 5.07
C PRO A 218 -5.51 -14.94 4.73
N TRP A 219 -5.37 -15.35 3.47
CA TRP A 219 -4.17 -16.03 3.01
C TRP A 219 -2.98 -15.08 2.91
N LEU A 220 -3.15 -13.87 2.36
CA LEU A 220 -2.11 -12.85 2.34
C LEU A 220 -1.67 -12.47 3.76
N ALA A 221 -2.63 -12.35 4.70
CA ALA A 221 -2.34 -12.02 6.08
C ALA A 221 -1.48 -13.09 6.80
N SER A 222 -1.64 -14.34 6.44
CA SER A 222 -0.88 -15.46 7.02
C SER A 222 0.45 -15.74 6.30
N HIS A 223 0.69 -15.15 5.13
CA HIS A 223 1.86 -15.45 4.32
C HIS A 223 3.16 -14.94 4.98
N ALA A 224 4.18 -15.80 5.06
CA ALA A 224 5.44 -15.49 5.76
C ALA A 224 6.20 -14.30 5.14
N ASP A 225 6.15 -14.16 3.82
CA ASP A 225 6.85 -13.09 3.08
C ASP A 225 6.08 -11.76 3.01
N VAL A 226 4.86 -11.69 3.51
CA VAL A 226 4.13 -10.42 3.66
C VAL A 226 4.56 -9.76 4.97
N ASN A 227 5.14 -8.56 4.87
CA ASN A 227 5.72 -7.83 6.00
C ASN A 227 4.74 -6.85 6.66
N ALA A 228 3.79 -6.33 5.89
CA ALA A 228 2.75 -5.44 6.37
C ALA A 228 1.43 -5.71 5.66
N LEU A 229 0.33 -5.32 6.31
CA LEU A 229 -1.01 -5.48 5.77
C LEU A 229 -1.75 -4.14 5.92
N ASP A 230 -2.23 -3.60 4.81
CA ASP A 230 -3.13 -2.46 4.77
C ASP A 230 -4.57 -2.94 4.50
N LEU A 231 -5.47 -2.58 5.41
CA LEU A 231 -6.86 -2.99 5.39
C LEU A 231 -7.81 -1.80 5.13
N ALA A 232 -7.34 -0.78 4.43
CA ALA A 232 -8.14 0.42 4.15
C ALA A 232 -9.48 0.10 3.48
N GLY A 233 -9.51 -0.92 2.61
CA GLY A 233 -10.72 -1.38 1.93
C GLY A 233 -11.37 -2.62 2.56
N ALA A 234 -10.95 -3.03 3.75
CA ALA A 234 -11.54 -4.19 4.42
C ALA A 234 -12.93 -3.84 4.96
N GLY A 235 -13.95 -4.43 4.39
CA GLY A 235 -15.33 -4.37 4.89
C GLY A 235 -15.54 -5.22 6.15
N PRO A 236 -16.70 -5.10 6.79
CA PRO A 236 -17.03 -5.87 8.00
C PRO A 236 -17.02 -7.39 7.76
N GLU A 237 -17.23 -7.84 6.53
CA GLU A 237 -17.20 -9.26 6.13
C GLU A 237 -15.79 -9.88 6.19
N LEU A 238 -14.72 -9.09 6.15
CA LEU A 238 -13.35 -9.59 6.33
C LEU A 238 -13.02 -9.89 7.78
N GLY A 239 -13.99 -9.68 8.68
CA GLY A 239 -13.85 -9.94 10.10
C GLY A 239 -12.85 -9.00 10.78
N ARG A 240 -12.97 -8.86 12.09
CA ARG A 240 -11.86 -8.28 12.87
C ARG A 240 -10.65 -9.19 12.70
N PRO A 241 -9.41 -8.66 12.69
CA PRO A 241 -8.18 -9.47 12.71
C PRO A 241 -8.16 -10.58 13.78
N SER A 242 -9.12 -10.57 14.71
CA SER A 242 -9.35 -11.61 15.70
C SER A 242 -9.76 -12.96 15.11
N ASP A 243 -10.44 -13.02 13.96
CA ASP A 243 -10.93 -14.27 13.40
C ASP A 243 -9.89 -14.99 12.52
N CYS A 244 -8.87 -14.28 12.05
CA CYS A 244 -7.65 -14.88 11.48
C CYS A 244 -6.77 -15.57 12.54
N ARG A 245 -7.25 -15.64 13.80
CA ARG A 245 -6.54 -16.13 14.96
C ARG A 245 -6.77 -17.61 15.20
N ARG A 246 -5.99 -18.48 14.61
CA ARG A 246 -5.70 -19.77 15.26
C ARG A 246 -4.20 -20.08 15.19
N ARG A 247 -3.58 -19.82 16.29
CA ARG A 247 -2.45 -20.37 17.05
C ARG A 247 -1.02 -19.84 16.82
N ASP A 248 -0.53 -19.56 15.63
CA ASP A 248 0.86 -19.04 15.49
C ASP A 248 0.95 -17.72 14.67
N ALA A 249 -0.13 -17.39 13.98
CA ALA A 249 -0.25 -16.16 13.22
C ALA A 249 -0.44 -14.90 14.13
N GLN A 250 -0.87 -15.10 15.39
CA GLN A 250 -1.33 -14.04 16.27
C GLN A 250 -0.23 -13.03 16.64
N ALA A 251 0.96 -13.49 17.00
CA ALA A 251 2.08 -12.61 17.30
C ALA A 251 2.65 -11.93 16.04
N ARG A 252 2.60 -12.65 14.90
CA ARG A 252 3.05 -12.11 13.61
C ARG A 252 2.04 -11.14 13.01
N ALA A 253 0.75 -11.42 13.07
CA ALA A 253 -0.32 -10.52 12.60
C ALA A 253 -0.35 -9.22 13.41
N SER A 254 -0.28 -9.29 14.74
CA SER A 254 -0.23 -8.09 15.59
C SER A 254 1.03 -7.23 15.41
N ALA A 255 2.17 -7.84 15.05
CA ALA A 255 3.37 -7.12 14.67
C ALA A 255 3.23 -6.48 13.28
N ARG A 256 2.50 -7.13 12.36
CA ARG A 256 2.21 -6.63 11.02
C ARG A 256 1.20 -5.50 11.04
N GLU A 257 0.14 -5.60 11.86
CA GLU A 257 -0.84 -4.52 12.07
C GLU A 257 -0.18 -3.27 12.64
N ARG A 258 0.73 -3.41 13.60
CA ARG A 258 1.51 -2.28 14.12
C ARG A 258 2.36 -1.61 13.04
N ARG A 259 2.92 -2.38 12.10
CA ARG A 259 3.70 -1.85 10.99
C ARG A 259 2.82 -1.16 9.92
N ALA A 260 1.66 -1.73 9.60
CA ALA A 260 0.69 -1.11 8.69
C ALA A 260 0.11 0.19 9.28
N CYS A 261 -0.14 0.23 10.59
CA CYS A 261 -0.53 1.44 11.31
C CYS A 261 0.57 2.52 11.25
N THR A 262 1.84 2.12 11.19
CA THR A 262 2.97 3.05 11.02
C THR A 262 2.99 3.65 9.62
N ILE A 263 2.66 2.87 8.59
CA ILE A 263 2.54 3.37 7.21
C ILE A 263 1.38 4.38 7.12
N ARG A 264 0.19 4.05 7.64
CA ARG A 264 -0.95 4.98 7.67
C ARG A 264 -0.70 6.26 8.47
N ARG A 265 0.08 6.19 9.55
CA ARG A 265 0.47 7.40 10.30
C ARG A 265 1.40 8.31 9.50
N ALA A 266 2.24 7.75 8.63
CA ALA A 266 3.01 8.55 7.69
C ALA A 266 2.08 9.22 6.66
N ASP A 267 1.03 8.55 6.20
CA ASP A 267 0.02 9.12 5.30
C ASP A 267 -0.75 10.27 5.95
N HIS A 268 -1.16 10.15 7.21
CA HIS A 268 -1.82 11.24 7.95
C HIS A 268 -0.93 12.46 8.16
N VAL A 269 0.38 12.26 8.26
CA VAL A 269 1.34 13.36 8.34
C VAL A 269 1.57 14.01 6.96
N LEU A 270 1.38 13.24 5.89
CA LEU A 270 1.58 13.70 4.52
C LEU A 270 0.30 14.26 3.87
N HIS A 271 -0.87 13.77 4.28
CA HIS A 271 -2.18 14.35 3.95
C HIS A 271 -2.63 15.23 5.12
N GLY A 272 -2.01 16.39 5.27
CA GLY A 272 -2.56 17.44 6.17
C GLY A 272 -3.98 17.75 5.71
N ASP A 273 -4.96 17.55 6.61
CA ASP A 273 -6.35 17.90 6.38
C ASP A 273 -6.46 19.36 5.90
N GLU A 274 -6.68 19.56 4.62
CA GLU A 274 -7.05 20.88 4.07
C GLU A 274 -8.53 21.22 4.32
N ASP A 275 -9.27 20.36 5.04
CA ASP A 275 -10.65 20.62 5.44
C ASP A 275 -10.76 20.76 6.95
N GLY A 276 -10.59 21.97 7.46
CA GLY A 276 -10.80 22.13 8.89
C GLY A 276 -10.56 23.53 9.46
N VAL A 277 -11.11 24.56 8.87
CA VAL A 277 -11.40 25.78 9.63
C VAL A 277 -12.64 25.53 10.45
N ALA A 278 -12.48 25.11 11.69
CA ALA A 278 -13.45 25.31 12.74
C ALA A 278 -12.73 25.46 14.06
N HIS A 279 -12.73 26.69 14.56
CA HIS A 279 -12.47 27.02 15.94
C HIS A 279 -13.40 26.23 16.86
N GLU A 280 -12.85 25.53 17.85
CA GLU A 280 -13.43 25.56 19.20
C GLU A 280 -12.39 25.06 20.21
N GLY A 281 -12.11 25.96 21.16
CA GLY A 281 -11.22 25.66 22.27
C GLY A 281 -11.90 24.78 23.29
N HIS A 282 -11.25 23.74 23.74
CA HIS A 282 -11.58 23.05 24.97
C HIS A 282 -10.38 22.86 25.90
N HIS A 283 -10.55 23.33 27.09
CA HIS A 283 -9.74 23.26 28.27
C HIS A 283 -9.15 21.87 28.55
N LEU A 284 -7.84 21.75 28.69
CA LEU A 284 -7.14 20.64 29.27
C LEU A 284 -7.39 20.62 30.79
N LYS A 285 -8.08 19.61 31.27
CA LYS A 285 -8.09 19.22 32.68
C LYS A 285 -6.98 18.19 32.92
N SER A 286 -6.07 18.53 33.81
CA SER A 286 -5.02 17.70 34.34
C SER A 286 -5.60 16.52 35.15
N GLY A 287 -5.32 15.29 34.73
CA GLY A 287 -5.57 14.07 35.48
C GLY A 287 -4.27 13.30 35.70
N VAL A 288 -3.80 13.32 36.94
CA VAL A 288 -2.68 12.52 37.46
C VAL A 288 -3.13 11.07 37.59
N GLY A 289 -2.43 10.12 37.00
CA GLY A 289 -2.77 8.70 37.10
C GLY A 289 -1.63 7.75 36.74
N ARG A 290 -0.87 7.34 37.74
CA ARG A 290 -0.12 6.07 37.95
C ARG A 290 0.71 5.47 36.81
N GLU A 291 2.02 5.44 37.05
CA GLU A 291 3.01 4.63 36.35
C GLU A 291 2.76 3.12 36.46
N PRO A 292 3.02 2.32 35.44
CA PRO A 292 3.34 0.91 35.59
C PRO A 292 4.87 0.67 35.43
N ARG A 293 5.38 -0.10 36.32
CA ARG A 293 6.77 -0.53 36.51
C ARG A 293 7.34 -1.19 35.26
N THR A 294 8.52 -0.72 34.86
CA THR A 294 9.36 -1.31 33.82
C THR A 294 10.07 -2.57 34.37
N GLY A 295 9.83 -3.71 33.74
CA GLY A 295 10.62 -4.92 33.88
C GLY A 295 11.65 -5.00 32.75
N ALA A 296 12.92 -4.86 33.05
CA ALA A 296 14.01 -5.07 32.12
C ALA A 296 14.26 -6.57 31.91
N CYS A 297 14.32 -7.01 30.66
CA CYS A 297 14.95 -8.28 30.33
C CYS A 297 15.81 -8.10 29.07
N CYS A 298 17.11 -7.99 29.29
CA CYS A 298 18.10 -8.00 28.21
C CYS A 298 18.84 -9.34 28.31
N GLN A 299 18.54 -10.29 27.43
CA GLN A 299 19.36 -11.49 27.27
C GLN A 299 20.07 -11.48 25.93
N ARG A 300 21.34 -11.80 25.98
CA ARG A 300 22.34 -11.82 24.90
C ARG A 300 22.00 -12.88 23.86
N THR A 301 21.92 -12.50 22.61
CA THR A 301 22.25 -13.37 21.49
C THR A 301 22.94 -12.55 20.41
N GLY A 302 24.09 -13.07 19.93
CA GLY A 302 25.04 -12.36 19.07
C GLY A 302 24.60 -12.29 17.59
N HIS A 303 23.47 -11.67 17.31
CA HIS A 303 23.09 -11.21 15.99
C HIS A 303 22.68 -9.74 16.09
N LEU A 304 22.94 -8.97 15.07
CA LEU A 304 22.49 -7.60 14.94
C LEU A 304 20.98 -7.53 15.19
N GLY A 305 20.62 -7.41 16.45
CA GLY A 305 19.24 -7.39 16.91
C GLY A 305 18.77 -5.94 17.00
N TRP A 306 17.65 -5.67 16.39
CA TRP A 306 16.92 -4.44 16.56
C TRP A 306 16.39 -4.37 17.99
N CYS A 307 16.89 -3.45 18.79
CA CYS A 307 16.29 -3.14 20.09
C CYS A 307 15.01 -2.33 19.85
N ASN A 308 13.85 -2.96 20.05
CA ASN A 308 12.56 -2.26 20.08
C ASN A 308 12.39 -1.57 21.44
N GLY A 309 12.99 -0.41 21.58
CA GLY A 309 12.68 0.51 22.68
C GLY A 309 11.66 1.52 22.15
N THR A 310 10.41 1.39 22.54
CA THR A 310 9.41 2.44 22.34
C THR A 310 9.58 3.46 23.46
N SER A 311 10.28 4.57 23.19
CA SER A 311 9.95 5.81 23.87
C SER A 311 8.56 6.23 23.40
N GLY A 312 7.74 6.88 24.22
CA GLY A 312 6.35 7.22 23.93
C GLY A 312 6.08 8.05 22.67
N ASP A 313 7.05 8.21 21.81
CA ASP A 313 7.07 9.03 20.59
C ASP A 313 7.11 8.17 19.30
N GLY A 314 7.05 6.84 19.40
CA GLY A 314 6.91 5.93 18.25
C GLY A 314 8.10 5.85 17.28
N ARG A 315 9.28 6.32 17.65
CA ARG A 315 10.48 6.38 16.79
C ARG A 315 11.45 5.23 17.09
N ARG A 316 12.10 4.68 16.06
CA ARG A 316 13.14 3.66 16.19
C ARG A 316 14.52 4.29 16.20
N SER A 317 15.35 3.90 17.14
CA SER A 317 16.75 4.31 17.22
C SER A 317 17.67 3.17 16.80
N ILE A 318 18.65 3.47 15.96
CA ILE A 318 19.75 2.56 15.60
C ILE A 318 20.97 2.98 16.41
N CYS A 319 21.41 2.12 17.32
CA CYS A 319 22.71 2.30 17.99
C CYS A 319 23.77 1.52 17.21
N ALA A 320 24.68 2.20 16.54
CA ALA A 320 25.86 1.58 15.96
C ALA A 320 26.94 1.43 17.03
N SER A 321 27.08 0.24 17.61
CA SER A 321 28.24 -0.08 18.42
C SER A 321 29.38 -0.54 17.52
N GLY A 322 30.41 0.27 17.37
CA GLY A 322 31.63 -0.06 16.64
C GLY A 322 32.41 -1.16 17.36
N ALA A 323 32.33 -2.37 16.84
CA ALA A 323 33.25 -3.43 17.25
C ALA A 323 34.56 -3.28 16.46
N ARG A 324 35.61 -2.77 17.09
CA ARG A 324 36.98 -2.93 16.59
C ARG A 324 37.37 -4.40 16.68
N ARG A 325 37.63 -5.03 15.55
CA ARG A 325 38.41 -6.27 15.50
C ARG A 325 39.88 -5.90 15.39
N ARG A 326 40.67 -6.50 16.25
CA ARG A 326 42.12 -6.66 16.06
C ARG A 326 42.36 -7.80 15.07
#